data_77efcddb6ae6e338e449192d7d524cb4
#
_entry.id   77efcddb6ae6e338e449192d7d524cb4
#
_cell.length_a   1.000
_cell.length_b   1.000
_cell.length_c   1.000
_cell.angle_alpha   90.00
_cell.angle_beta   90.00
_cell.angle_gamma   90.00
#
_symmetry.space_group_name_H-M   'P 1'
#
loop_
_entity.id
_entity.type
_entity.pdbx_description
1 polymer ?
#
loop_
_entity_poly.entity_id
_entity_poly.type
_entity_poly.pdbx_seq_one_letter_code
_entity_poly.pdbx_strand_id
1 'polypeptide(L)'
;MRLDDKKLMTWAKRQHDIAAANGWHGAMASNAHMLALIVTEVAEIIEADRKERRYDASVFEKYKAQMGDDYGFVCFYDAEVKHTIDEEFADVCLRLLDLAWDCHHEDMRWFDDNISIPTYCRTTTEKAWHLIDKELGWGVFQIARCIAFMYLWAEQEHIDLDFHIENKLRYNALMSKEKKIKS
;
A
#
# COMPACT_ATOMS: atom_id res chain seq x y z
N MET A 1 4.51 -15.67 -9.72
CA MET A 1 3.53 -15.49 -8.61
C MET A 1 2.16 -15.25 -9.21
N ARG A 2 1.10 -15.80 -8.67
CA ARG A 2 -0.26 -15.51 -9.13
C ARG A 2 -0.96 -14.64 -8.10
N LEU A 3 -1.31 -13.42 -8.48
CA LEU A 3 -2.08 -12.51 -7.64
C LEU A 3 -3.51 -13.04 -7.45
N ASP A 4 -4.07 -12.87 -6.26
CA ASP A 4 -5.45 -13.24 -5.96
C ASP A 4 -6.39 -12.08 -6.34
N ASP A 5 -7.00 -12.17 -7.52
CA ASP A 5 -7.91 -11.17 -8.07
C ASP A 5 -9.02 -10.79 -7.09
N LYS A 6 -9.64 -11.79 -6.45
CA LYS A 6 -10.74 -11.55 -5.52
C LYS A 6 -10.30 -10.79 -4.27
N LYS A 7 -9.13 -11.14 -3.74
CA LYS A 7 -8.55 -10.47 -2.58
C LYS A 7 -8.20 -9.02 -2.91
N LEU A 8 -7.49 -8.78 -4.01
CA LEU A 8 -7.09 -7.44 -4.43
C LEU A 8 -8.30 -6.55 -4.70
N MET A 9 -9.34 -7.06 -5.37
CA MET A 9 -10.57 -6.30 -5.59
C MET A 9 -11.32 -5.99 -4.29
N THR A 10 -11.28 -6.91 -3.31
CA THR A 10 -11.86 -6.66 -1.99
C THR A 10 -11.12 -5.52 -1.27
N TRP A 11 -9.80 -5.52 -1.32
CA TRP A 11 -8.99 -4.46 -0.73
C TRP A 11 -9.14 -3.13 -1.47
N ALA A 12 -9.20 -3.14 -2.80
CA ALA A 12 -9.44 -1.95 -3.61
C ALA A 12 -10.75 -1.27 -3.20
N LYS A 13 -11.84 -2.03 -3.10
CA LYS A 13 -13.12 -1.50 -2.63
C LYS A 13 -13.04 -0.96 -1.21
N ARG A 14 -12.44 -1.70 -0.27
CA ARG A 14 -12.32 -1.27 1.12
C ARG A 14 -11.52 0.03 1.24
N GLN A 15 -10.40 0.13 0.53
CA GLN A 15 -9.57 1.34 0.54
C GLN A 15 -10.32 2.52 -0.06
N HIS A 16 -11.01 2.33 -1.19
CA HIS A 16 -11.83 3.37 -1.82
C HIS A 16 -12.93 3.89 -0.88
N ASP A 17 -13.67 2.98 -0.22
CA ASP A 17 -14.70 3.33 0.75
C ASP A 17 -14.13 4.15 1.94
N ILE A 18 -12.93 3.80 2.42
CA ILE A 18 -12.21 4.52 3.47
C ILE A 18 -11.78 5.91 2.99
N ALA A 19 -11.20 6.01 1.79
CA ALA A 19 -10.74 7.26 1.19
C ALA A 19 -11.91 8.22 0.96
N ALA A 20 -13.03 7.73 0.41
CA ALA A 20 -14.25 8.49 0.23
C ALA A 20 -14.81 8.99 1.58
N ALA A 21 -14.85 8.11 2.60
CA ALA A 21 -15.32 8.46 3.93
C ALA A 21 -14.47 9.53 4.64
N ASN A 22 -13.18 9.63 4.30
CA ASN A 22 -12.24 10.64 4.78
C ASN A 22 -12.25 11.93 3.96
N GLY A 23 -12.99 11.98 2.85
CA GLY A 23 -13.00 13.13 1.93
C GLY A 23 -11.71 13.27 1.11
N TRP A 24 -10.91 12.19 0.98
CA TRP A 24 -9.68 12.21 0.18
C TRP A 24 -9.96 12.28 -1.31
N HIS A 25 -11.12 11.79 -1.75
CA HIS A 25 -11.64 11.96 -3.10
C HIS A 25 -12.40 13.29 -3.19
N GLY A 26 -11.68 14.42 -3.10
CA GLY A 26 -12.27 15.72 -3.34
C GLY A 26 -12.78 15.85 -4.79
N ALA A 27 -13.74 16.76 -5.04
CA ALA A 27 -14.34 17.00 -6.35
C ALA A 27 -13.32 17.35 -7.47
N MET A 28 -12.06 17.51 -7.15
CA MET A 28 -10.94 17.88 -8.03
C MET A 28 -9.84 16.81 -8.11
N ALA A 29 -10.02 15.62 -7.49
CA ALA A 29 -9.03 14.58 -7.56
C ALA A 29 -8.92 14.03 -8.99
N SER A 30 -7.86 14.40 -9.70
CA SER A 30 -7.54 13.88 -11.03
C SER A 30 -6.65 12.65 -10.94
N ASN A 31 -6.60 11.85 -12.01
CA ASN A 31 -5.64 10.75 -12.11
C ASN A 31 -4.20 11.22 -11.88
N ALA A 32 -3.84 12.41 -12.36
CA ALA A 32 -2.52 13.00 -12.13
C ALA A 32 -2.28 13.29 -10.64
N HIS A 33 -3.29 13.74 -9.91
CA HIS A 33 -3.19 13.91 -8.46
C HIS A 33 -2.97 12.57 -7.75
N MET A 34 -3.74 11.54 -8.11
CA MET A 34 -3.58 10.19 -7.54
C MET A 34 -2.19 9.62 -7.82
N LEU A 35 -1.67 9.77 -9.05
CA LEU A 35 -0.32 9.35 -9.38
C LEU A 35 0.75 10.12 -8.58
N ALA A 36 0.59 11.41 -8.38
CA ALA A 36 1.50 12.21 -7.56
C ALA A 36 1.52 11.72 -6.09
N LEU A 37 0.37 11.34 -5.54
CA LEU A 37 0.31 10.73 -4.20
C LEU A 37 1.05 9.38 -4.16
N ILE A 38 0.90 8.54 -5.19
CA ILE A 38 1.67 7.28 -5.28
C ILE A 38 3.18 7.55 -5.28
N VAL A 39 3.63 8.55 -6.05
CA VAL A 39 5.05 8.96 -6.06
C VAL A 39 5.52 9.40 -4.68
N THR A 40 4.67 10.07 -3.90
CA THR A 40 4.99 10.45 -2.51
C THR A 40 5.22 9.22 -1.63
N GLU A 41 4.31 8.23 -1.67
CA GLU A 41 4.47 6.99 -0.89
C GLU A 41 5.73 6.20 -1.33
N VAL A 42 6.04 6.18 -2.64
CA VAL A 42 7.30 5.57 -3.13
C VAL A 42 8.53 6.29 -2.58
N ALA A 43 8.48 7.61 -2.43
CA ALA A 43 9.57 8.35 -1.81
C ALA A 43 9.71 8.05 -0.30
N GLU A 44 8.60 7.74 0.39
CA GLU A 44 8.61 7.33 1.79
C GLU A 44 9.25 5.95 1.98
N ILE A 45 9.12 5.02 1.03
CA ILE A 45 9.90 3.77 0.99
C ILE A 45 11.41 4.06 1.03
N ILE A 46 11.88 4.99 0.18
CA ILE A 46 13.31 5.36 0.12
C ILE A 46 13.75 5.98 1.47
N GLU A 47 12.91 6.80 2.07
CA GLU A 47 13.24 7.43 3.34
C GLU A 47 13.28 6.41 4.49
N ALA A 48 12.34 5.48 4.55
CA ALA A 48 12.30 4.40 5.53
C ALA A 48 13.54 3.49 5.40
N ASP A 49 13.92 3.12 4.16
CA ASP A 49 15.11 2.33 3.87
C ASP A 49 16.39 3.03 4.33
N ARG A 50 16.54 4.33 4.06
CA ARG A 50 17.69 5.14 4.51
C ARG A 50 17.79 5.26 6.02
N LYS A 51 16.67 5.14 6.73
CA LYS A 51 16.59 5.15 8.20
C LYS A 51 16.67 3.76 8.80
N GLU A 52 16.82 2.72 7.97
CA GLU A 52 16.83 1.31 8.37
C GLU A 52 15.60 0.91 9.21
N ARG A 53 14.45 1.54 8.93
CA ARG A 53 13.21 1.27 9.63
C ARG A 53 12.53 0.04 9.04
N ARG A 54 12.70 -1.09 9.69
CA ARG A 54 12.08 -2.37 9.34
C ARG A 54 11.10 -2.80 10.42
N TYR A 55 10.02 -3.44 10.00
CA TYR A 55 9.10 -4.07 10.94
C TYR A 55 9.73 -5.33 11.54
N ASP A 56 9.61 -5.47 12.87
CA ASP A 56 10.05 -6.68 13.58
C ASP A 56 8.84 -7.57 13.87
N ALA A 57 8.67 -8.65 13.10
CA ALA A 57 7.57 -9.59 13.26
C ALA A 57 7.52 -10.26 14.66
N SER A 58 8.64 -10.33 15.38
CA SER A 58 8.66 -10.88 16.74
C SER A 58 7.89 -10.04 17.75
N VAL A 59 7.76 -8.72 17.45
CA VAL A 59 7.03 -7.77 18.29
C VAL A 59 5.52 -8.02 18.19
N PHE A 60 5.01 -8.46 17.04
CA PHE A 60 3.59 -8.75 16.85
C PHE A 60 3.06 -9.79 17.85
N GLU A 61 3.77 -10.89 18.04
CA GLU A 61 3.34 -11.93 18.99
C GLU A 61 3.35 -11.42 20.44
N LYS A 62 4.27 -10.52 20.77
CA LYS A 62 4.34 -9.89 22.10
C LYS A 62 3.13 -8.99 22.38
N TYR A 63 2.67 -8.25 21.36
CA TYR A 63 1.53 -7.33 21.51
C TYR A 63 0.17 -7.95 21.17
N LYS A 64 0.13 -9.18 20.64
CA LYS A 64 -1.09 -9.84 20.17
C LYS A 64 -2.22 -9.88 21.22
N ALA A 65 -1.87 -10.12 22.48
CA ALA A 65 -2.85 -10.11 23.57
C ALA A 65 -3.41 -8.70 23.87
N GLN A 66 -2.65 -7.65 23.58
CA GLN A 66 -3.04 -6.25 23.79
C GLN A 66 -3.81 -5.67 22.59
N MET A 67 -3.69 -6.31 21.41
CA MET A 67 -4.38 -5.91 20.17
C MET A 67 -5.82 -6.43 20.07
N GLY A 68 -6.37 -7.00 21.15
CA GLY A 68 -7.72 -7.55 21.19
C GLY A 68 -8.82 -6.50 20.99
N ASP A 69 -8.52 -5.23 21.27
CA ASP A 69 -9.39 -4.09 20.99
C ASP A 69 -8.76 -3.12 19.97
N ASP A 70 -9.58 -2.17 19.51
CA ASP A 70 -9.16 -1.21 18.48
C ASP A 70 -8.13 -0.20 19.02
N TYR A 71 -8.20 0.16 20.31
CA TYR A 71 -7.25 1.09 20.92
C TYR A 71 -5.85 0.47 21.05
N GLY A 72 -5.77 -0.75 21.57
CA GLY A 72 -4.50 -1.49 21.67
C GLY A 72 -3.86 -1.72 20.31
N PHE A 73 -4.68 -2.00 19.27
CA PHE A 73 -4.19 -2.13 17.91
C PHE A 73 -3.60 -0.80 17.38
N VAL A 74 -4.28 0.32 17.58
CA VAL A 74 -3.78 1.64 17.14
C VAL A 74 -2.47 1.98 17.84
N CYS A 75 -2.37 1.77 19.16
CA CYS A 75 -1.14 2.01 19.91
C CYS A 75 0.03 1.16 19.40
N PHE A 76 -0.23 -0.13 19.13
CA PHE A 76 0.76 -1.02 18.53
C PHE A 76 1.19 -0.53 17.15
N TYR A 77 0.23 -0.19 16.29
CA TYR A 77 0.49 0.24 14.92
C TYR A 77 1.34 1.53 14.89
N ASP A 78 0.98 2.52 15.70
CA ASP A 78 1.73 3.79 15.79
C ASP A 78 3.16 3.62 16.33
N ALA A 79 3.37 2.66 17.23
CA ALA A 79 4.67 2.45 17.87
C ALA A 79 5.62 1.59 17.03
N GLU A 80 5.11 0.53 16.39
CA GLU A 80 5.94 -0.55 15.87
C GLU A 80 5.86 -0.73 14.34
N VAL A 81 4.76 -0.30 13.71
CA VAL A 81 4.53 -0.54 12.27
C VAL A 81 4.73 0.74 11.46
N LYS A 82 4.21 1.84 11.96
CA LYS A 82 4.16 3.11 11.24
C LYS A 82 5.53 3.63 10.83
N HIS A 83 5.63 4.07 9.60
CA HIS A 83 6.85 4.57 8.98
C HIS A 83 7.97 3.52 8.85
N THR A 84 7.64 2.23 8.91
CA THR A 84 8.54 1.17 8.47
C THR A 84 8.49 1.00 6.96
N ILE A 85 9.55 0.49 6.35
CA ILE A 85 9.56 0.20 4.92
C ILE A 85 8.42 -0.75 4.54
N ASP A 86 8.10 -1.68 5.42
CA ASP A 86 7.03 -2.67 5.27
C ASP A 86 5.65 -2.00 5.18
N GLU A 87 5.40 -0.99 6.02
CA GLU A 87 4.17 -0.19 5.96
C GLU A 87 4.10 0.66 4.69
N GLU A 88 5.20 1.31 4.30
CA GLU A 88 5.22 2.18 3.12
C GLU A 88 4.96 1.39 1.82
N PHE A 89 5.40 0.12 1.77
CA PHE A 89 5.00 -0.79 0.68
C PHE A 89 3.48 -0.99 0.63
N ALA A 90 2.84 -1.15 1.78
CA ALA A 90 1.38 -1.27 1.84
C ALA A 90 0.69 0.03 1.42
N ASP A 91 1.23 1.20 1.76
CA ASP A 91 0.68 2.50 1.36
C ASP A 91 0.72 2.70 -0.16
N VAL A 92 1.84 2.39 -0.81
CA VAL A 92 1.92 2.39 -2.28
C VAL A 92 0.86 1.47 -2.89
N CYS A 93 0.73 0.23 -2.38
CA CYS A 93 -0.27 -0.71 -2.88
C CYS A 93 -1.70 -0.20 -2.66
N LEU A 94 -2.00 0.37 -1.51
CA LEU A 94 -3.34 0.90 -1.21
C LEU A 94 -3.69 2.11 -2.07
N ARG A 95 -2.73 2.98 -2.41
CA ARG A 95 -2.95 4.06 -3.38
C ARG A 95 -3.22 3.54 -4.79
N LEU A 96 -2.48 2.51 -5.22
CA LEU A 96 -2.71 1.84 -6.51
C LEU A 96 -4.08 1.15 -6.56
N LEU A 97 -4.47 0.48 -5.48
CA LEU A 97 -5.77 -0.19 -5.35
C LEU A 97 -6.93 0.80 -5.35
N ASP A 98 -6.78 1.94 -4.69
CA ASP A 98 -7.76 3.03 -4.70
C ASP A 98 -7.94 3.59 -6.11
N LEU A 99 -6.85 3.88 -6.81
CA LEU A 99 -6.86 4.32 -8.20
C LEU A 99 -7.49 3.26 -9.13
N ALA A 100 -7.20 1.98 -8.92
CA ALA A 100 -7.80 0.90 -9.68
C ALA A 100 -9.31 0.85 -9.51
N TRP A 101 -9.81 1.01 -8.29
CA TRP A 101 -11.25 1.02 -8.03
C TRP A 101 -11.93 2.23 -8.63
N ASP A 102 -11.36 3.41 -8.46
CA ASP A 102 -11.93 4.66 -8.97
C ASP A 102 -12.03 4.66 -10.50
N CYS A 103 -10.99 4.21 -11.19
CA CYS A 103 -10.89 4.30 -12.65
C CYS A 103 -11.40 3.07 -13.40
N HIS A 104 -11.29 1.86 -12.82
CA HIS A 104 -11.31 0.62 -13.59
C HIS A 104 -11.96 -0.58 -12.90
N HIS A 105 -12.74 -0.39 -11.82
CA HIS A 105 -13.24 -1.53 -11.02
C HIS A 105 -14.05 -2.55 -11.83
N GLU A 106 -14.70 -2.16 -12.93
CA GLU A 106 -15.44 -3.08 -13.80
C GLU A 106 -14.54 -3.91 -14.73
N ASP A 107 -13.39 -3.34 -15.13
CA ASP A 107 -12.51 -3.90 -16.15
C ASP A 107 -11.19 -4.45 -15.57
N MET A 108 -10.96 -4.26 -14.27
CA MET A 108 -9.69 -4.58 -13.63
C MET A 108 -9.40 -6.07 -13.70
N ARG A 109 -8.19 -6.41 -14.15
CA ARG A 109 -7.61 -7.75 -14.15
C ARG A 109 -6.20 -7.68 -13.61
N TRP A 110 -5.92 -8.48 -12.63
CA TRP A 110 -4.60 -8.53 -11.98
C TRP A 110 -3.76 -9.60 -12.67
N PHE A 111 -2.79 -9.16 -13.48
CA PHE A 111 -1.88 -10.06 -14.16
C PHE A 111 -0.49 -9.91 -13.58
N ASP A 112 0.21 -11.02 -13.53
CA ASP A 112 1.63 -11.08 -13.19
C ASP A 112 2.48 -11.63 -14.36
N ASP A 113 1.88 -11.82 -15.51
CA ASP A 113 2.54 -12.42 -16.66
C ASP A 113 3.69 -11.52 -17.15
N ASN A 114 4.91 -12.05 -17.04
CA ASN A 114 6.15 -11.42 -17.51
C ASN A 114 6.61 -10.14 -16.80
N ILE A 115 6.23 -9.92 -15.57
CA ILE A 115 6.88 -8.91 -14.72
C ILE A 115 8.14 -9.49 -14.09
N SER A 116 9.21 -8.70 -14.10
CA SER A 116 10.43 -9.00 -13.37
C SER A 116 11.11 -7.71 -12.93
N ILE A 117 11.79 -7.75 -11.81
CA ILE A 117 12.65 -6.63 -11.40
C ILE A 117 13.93 -6.72 -12.24
N PRO A 118 14.27 -5.67 -13.02
CA PRO A 118 15.44 -5.67 -13.84
C PRO A 118 16.74 -5.85 -13.03
N THR A 119 17.71 -6.55 -13.60
CA THR A 119 18.99 -6.87 -12.91
C THR A 119 19.83 -5.63 -12.55
N TYR A 120 19.56 -4.48 -13.18
CA TYR A 120 20.19 -3.22 -12.81
C TYR A 120 19.57 -2.54 -11.60
N CYS A 121 18.34 -2.91 -11.22
CA CYS A 121 17.67 -2.40 -10.01
C CYS A 121 18.18 -3.15 -8.78
N ARG A 122 19.33 -2.73 -8.23
CA ARG A 122 20.01 -3.38 -7.11
C ARG A 122 19.67 -2.76 -5.76
N THR A 123 19.31 -1.49 -5.75
CA THR A 123 19.00 -0.72 -4.55
C THR A 123 17.51 -0.36 -4.49
N THR A 124 17.02 -0.05 -3.29
CA THR A 124 15.68 0.48 -3.06
C THR A 124 15.39 1.69 -3.96
N THR A 125 16.34 2.62 -4.08
CA THR A 125 16.20 3.83 -4.91
C THR A 125 16.08 3.49 -6.41
N GLU A 126 16.84 2.52 -6.92
CA GLU A 126 16.77 2.10 -8.31
C GLU A 126 15.45 1.39 -8.63
N LYS A 127 14.96 0.55 -7.71
CA LYS A 127 13.65 -0.10 -7.83
C LYS A 127 12.52 0.94 -7.80
N ALA A 128 12.57 1.88 -6.86
CA ALA A 128 11.61 2.98 -6.75
C ALA A 128 11.58 3.84 -8.03
N TRP A 129 12.75 4.20 -8.56
CA TRP A 129 12.84 4.93 -9.82
C TRP A 129 12.28 4.13 -10.99
N HIS A 130 12.59 2.83 -11.08
CA HIS A 130 12.05 1.98 -12.13
C HIS A 130 10.52 1.92 -12.07
N LEU A 131 9.94 1.74 -10.88
CA LEU A 131 8.50 1.76 -10.69
C LEU A 131 7.88 3.06 -11.22
N ILE A 132 8.45 4.22 -10.86
CA ILE A 132 7.93 5.53 -11.26
C ILE A 132 8.11 5.77 -12.78
N ASP A 133 9.28 5.49 -13.33
CA ASP A 133 9.64 5.84 -14.72
C ASP A 133 9.07 4.86 -15.76
N LYS A 134 8.91 3.59 -15.41
CA LYS A 134 8.57 2.54 -16.38
C LYS A 134 7.19 1.89 -16.18
N GLU A 135 6.74 1.79 -14.95
CA GLU A 135 5.53 1.04 -14.65
C GLU A 135 4.34 1.95 -14.34
N LEU A 136 4.56 3.09 -13.68
CA LEU A 136 3.51 3.93 -13.13
C LEU A 136 2.65 4.59 -14.21
N GLY A 137 1.32 4.40 -14.10
CA GLY A 137 0.31 5.00 -14.94
C GLY A 137 -1.09 4.67 -14.44
N TRP A 138 -2.11 5.28 -15.06
CA TRP A 138 -3.51 5.09 -14.65
C TRP A 138 -4.30 4.08 -15.50
N GLY A 139 -3.68 3.50 -16.51
CA GLY A 139 -4.32 2.46 -17.33
C GLY A 139 -4.39 1.12 -16.57
N VAL A 140 -5.38 0.29 -16.93
CA VAL A 140 -5.58 -1.04 -16.32
C VAL A 140 -4.28 -1.85 -16.25
N PHE A 141 -3.55 -1.90 -17.37
CA PHE A 141 -2.28 -2.64 -17.44
C PHE A 141 -1.19 -2.05 -16.55
N GLN A 142 -1.05 -0.72 -16.53
CA GLN A 142 -0.03 -0.07 -15.72
C GLN A 142 -0.28 -0.30 -14.24
N ILE A 143 -1.52 -0.14 -13.76
CA ILE A 143 -1.86 -0.38 -12.36
C ILE A 143 -1.60 -1.84 -11.98
N ALA A 144 -2.05 -2.81 -12.81
CA ALA A 144 -1.82 -4.22 -12.56
C ALA A 144 -0.32 -4.55 -12.51
N ARG A 145 0.47 -3.98 -13.42
CA ARG A 145 1.93 -4.14 -13.43
C ARG A 145 2.60 -3.53 -12.21
N CYS A 146 2.18 -2.33 -11.78
CA CYS A 146 2.69 -1.72 -10.55
C CYS A 146 2.45 -2.61 -9.33
N ILE A 147 1.24 -3.14 -9.18
CA ILE A 147 0.92 -4.07 -8.07
C ILE A 147 1.80 -5.33 -8.16
N ALA A 148 1.91 -5.94 -9.33
CA ALA A 148 2.75 -7.12 -9.50
C ALA A 148 4.24 -6.81 -9.21
N PHE A 149 4.73 -5.65 -9.61
CA PHE A 149 6.09 -5.20 -9.29
C PHE A 149 6.29 -5.03 -7.78
N MET A 150 5.32 -4.41 -7.09
CA MET A 150 5.38 -4.24 -5.64
C MET A 150 5.42 -5.58 -4.90
N TYR A 151 4.65 -6.58 -5.34
CA TYR A 151 4.70 -7.91 -4.76
C TYR A 151 6.05 -8.60 -4.98
N LEU A 152 6.63 -8.51 -6.19
CA LEU A 152 7.96 -9.06 -6.46
C LEU A 152 9.05 -8.36 -5.65
N TRP A 153 8.93 -7.05 -5.49
CA TRP A 153 9.87 -6.28 -4.68
C TRP A 153 9.74 -6.63 -3.20
N ALA A 154 8.52 -6.74 -2.67
CA ALA A 154 8.27 -7.16 -1.30
C ALA A 154 8.83 -8.57 -1.01
N GLU A 155 8.68 -9.51 -1.95
CA GLU A 155 9.26 -10.86 -1.85
C GLU A 155 10.79 -10.81 -1.74
N GLN A 156 11.47 -9.98 -2.53
CA GLN A 156 12.92 -9.78 -2.44
C GLN A 156 13.37 -9.18 -1.10
N GLU A 157 12.53 -8.32 -0.52
CA GLU A 157 12.80 -7.67 0.77
C GLU A 157 12.30 -8.49 1.98
N HIS A 158 11.72 -9.67 1.74
CA HIS A 158 11.11 -10.55 2.75
C HIS A 158 9.96 -9.89 3.53
N ILE A 159 9.19 -9.02 2.87
CA ILE A 159 8.03 -8.32 3.43
C ILE A 159 6.78 -9.16 3.20
N ASP A 160 6.02 -9.44 4.27
CA ASP A 160 4.65 -9.98 4.17
C ASP A 160 3.67 -8.85 3.80
N LEU A 161 3.60 -8.55 2.51
CA LEU A 161 2.83 -7.44 1.99
C LEU A 161 1.32 -7.58 2.28
N ASP A 162 0.80 -8.81 2.25
CA ASP A 162 -0.61 -9.08 2.56
C ASP A 162 -0.95 -8.72 4.00
N PHE A 163 -0.07 -9.10 4.94
CA PHE A 163 -0.20 -8.75 6.35
C PHE A 163 -0.21 -7.22 6.55
N HIS A 164 0.71 -6.51 5.89
CA HIS A 164 0.81 -5.06 6.04
C HIS A 164 -0.36 -4.31 5.40
N ILE A 165 -0.86 -4.75 4.24
CA ILE A 165 -2.07 -4.20 3.59
C ILE A 165 -3.29 -4.35 4.51
N GLU A 166 -3.53 -5.54 5.08
CA GLU A 166 -4.67 -5.74 5.98
C GLU A 166 -4.59 -4.89 7.23
N ASN A 167 -3.42 -4.80 7.86
CA ASN A 167 -3.25 -3.98 9.05
C ASN A 167 -3.39 -2.48 8.74
N LYS A 168 -2.88 -2.00 7.60
CA LYS A 168 -3.05 -0.60 7.18
C LYS A 168 -4.51 -0.27 6.89
N LEU A 169 -5.25 -1.15 6.22
CA LEU A 169 -6.69 -0.99 6.00
C LEU A 169 -7.46 -0.90 7.33
N ARG A 170 -7.12 -1.74 8.31
CA ARG A 170 -7.71 -1.66 9.66
C ARG A 170 -7.39 -0.33 10.33
N TYR A 171 -6.12 0.09 10.30
CA TYR A 171 -5.67 1.35 10.88
C TYR A 171 -6.38 2.56 10.24
N ASN A 172 -6.41 2.65 8.92
CA ASN A 172 -7.07 3.73 8.18
C ASN A 172 -8.57 3.81 8.49
N ALA A 173 -9.26 2.66 8.61
CA ALA A 173 -10.67 2.61 8.97
C ALA A 173 -10.94 3.12 10.39
N LEU A 174 -10.05 2.84 11.35
CA LEU A 174 -10.17 3.33 12.73
C LEU A 174 -9.92 4.83 12.82
N MET A 175 -8.89 5.34 12.16
CA MET A 175 -8.60 6.77 12.10
C MET A 175 -9.75 7.58 11.47
N SER A 176 -10.46 7.01 10.50
CA SER A 176 -11.64 7.62 9.88
C SER A 176 -12.79 7.79 10.87
N LYS A 177 -13.01 6.83 11.76
CA LYS A 177 -14.05 6.90 12.79
C LYS A 177 -13.75 7.97 13.83
N GLU A 178 -12.50 8.08 14.26
CA GLU A 178 -12.10 9.09 15.25
C GLU A 178 -12.31 10.52 14.76
N LYS A 179 -12.01 10.80 13.49
CA LYS A 179 -12.24 12.12 12.89
C LYS A 179 -13.72 12.51 12.89
N LYS A 180 -14.62 11.55 12.63
CA LYS A 180 -16.08 11.79 12.62
C LYS A 180 -16.68 12.03 14.01
N ILE A 181 -16.04 11.54 15.08
CA ILE A 181 -16.49 11.76 16.46
C ILE A 181 -16.06 13.17 16.95
N LYS A 182 -14.99 13.73 16.39
CA LYS A 182 -14.42 15.04 16.79
C LYS A 182 -14.95 16.21 15.95
N SER A 183 -15.71 15.96 14.88
CA SER A 183 -16.37 16.94 14.00
C SER A 183 -17.83 17.13 14.39
#